data_f5b12d79afeedaf9accf7351dc9dd126
#
_entry.id   f5b12d79afeedaf9accf7351dc9dd126
#
_cell.length_a   1.000
_cell.length_b   1.000
_cell.length_c   1.000
_cell.angle_alpha   90.00
_cell.angle_beta   90.00
_cell.angle_gamma   90.00
#
_symmetry.space_group_name_H-M   'P 1'
#
loop_
_entity.id
_entity.type
_entity.pdbx_description
1 polymer ?
#
loop_
_entity_poly.entity_id
_entity_poly.type
_entity_poly.pdbx_seq_one_letter_code
_entity_poly.pdbx_strand_id
1 'polypeptide(L)'
;TWCLVGSEMCIRDRLMAGIDGIKNKIDPGKAFDQDLYSLSEDEVKKLPTVCGSLREAMQNLDKDRKFLTEGGVFTDDQIDAYIELKFQEIYNFEHTPHPIEFEMYYSG
;
A
#
# COMPACT_ATOMS: atom_id res chain seq x y z
N THR A 1 12.68 -15.11 9.75
CA THR A 1 12.20 -14.54 11.02
C THR A 1 11.54 -13.18 10.86
N TRP A 2 11.93 -12.40 9.89
CA TRP A 2 11.28 -11.09 9.59
C TRP A 2 9.85 -11.25 9.08
N CYS A 3 9.51 -12.38 8.48
CA CYS A 3 8.15 -12.65 7.99
C CYS A 3 7.16 -13.06 9.08
N LEU A 4 7.61 -13.33 10.30
CA LEU A 4 6.73 -13.80 11.39
C LEU A 4 6.15 -12.66 12.23
N VAL A 5 6.85 -11.51 12.34
CA VAL A 5 6.36 -10.34 13.07
C VAL A 5 5.87 -9.30 12.06
N GLY A 6 4.58 -9.15 11.94
CA GLY A 6 3.92 -8.25 10.98
C GLY A 6 3.24 -8.95 9.80
N SER A 7 3.59 -10.21 9.52
CA SER A 7 2.90 -10.98 8.48
C SER A 7 1.45 -11.30 8.86
N GLU A 8 1.14 -11.38 10.13
CA GLU A 8 -0.22 -11.63 10.63
C GLU A 8 -1.20 -10.55 10.19
N MET A 9 -0.83 -9.28 10.28
CA MET A 9 -1.67 -8.19 9.81
C MET A 9 -1.81 -8.21 8.28
N CYS A 10 -0.71 -8.43 7.57
CA CYS A 10 -0.73 -8.53 6.10
C CYS A 10 -1.56 -9.71 5.61
N ILE A 11 -1.52 -10.85 6.30
CA ILE A 11 -2.34 -12.02 5.97
C ILE A 11 -3.83 -11.73 6.21
N ARG A 12 -4.17 -11.09 7.32
CA ARG A 12 -5.54 -10.69 7.62
C ARG A 12 -6.09 -9.71 6.59
N ASP A 13 -5.33 -8.69 6.24
CA ASP A 13 -5.71 -7.71 5.22
C ASP A 13 -5.99 -8.36 3.88
N ARG A 14 -5.11 -9.23 3.43
CA ARG A 14 -5.26 -9.94 2.15
C ARG A 14 -6.45 -10.88 2.15
N LEU A 15 -6.66 -11.60 3.26
CA LEU A 15 -7.82 -12.46 3.40
C LEU A 15 -9.13 -11.66 3.37
N MET A 16 -9.19 -10.54 4.09
CA MET A 16 -10.35 -9.65 4.10
C MET A 16 -10.62 -9.04 2.71
N ALA A 17 -9.59 -8.62 2.00
CA ALA A 17 -9.71 -8.14 0.63
C ALA A 17 -10.23 -9.24 -0.32
N GLY A 18 -9.75 -10.47 -0.17
CA GLY A 18 -10.21 -11.61 -0.95
C GLY A 18 -11.68 -11.95 -0.68
N ILE A 19 -12.10 -11.95 0.57
CA ILE A 19 -13.50 -12.18 0.97
C ILE A 19 -14.40 -11.07 0.42
N ASP A 20 -13.99 -9.82 0.50
CA ASP A 20 -14.72 -8.69 -0.07
C ASP A 20 -14.91 -8.83 -1.58
N GLY A 21 -13.85 -9.22 -2.29
CA GLY A 21 -13.90 -9.49 -3.73
C GLY A 21 -14.89 -10.58 -4.10
N ILE A 22 -14.94 -11.68 -3.34
CA ILE A 22 -15.89 -12.78 -3.55
C ILE A 22 -17.31 -12.34 -3.24
N LYS A 23 -17.52 -11.67 -2.12
CA LYS A 23 -18.82 -11.22 -1.65
C LYS A 23 -19.48 -10.23 -2.59
N ASN A 24 -18.72 -9.26 -3.06
CA ASN A 24 -19.18 -8.22 -3.97
C ASN A 24 -19.04 -8.62 -5.45
N LYS A 25 -18.57 -9.84 -5.74
CA LYS A 25 -18.38 -10.36 -7.10
C LYS A 25 -17.56 -9.40 -7.98
N ILE A 26 -16.49 -8.89 -7.41
CA ILE A 26 -15.57 -7.98 -8.12
C ILE A 26 -14.84 -8.74 -9.20
N ASP A 27 -15.00 -8.30 -10.46
CA ASP A 27 -14.26 -8.88 -11.58
C ASP A 27 -12.86 -8.24 -11.66
N PRO A 28 -11.79 -9.02 -11.55
CA PRO A 28 -10.42 -8.49 -11.67
C PRO A 28 -10.04 -8.06 -13.09
N GLY A 29 -10.91 -8.29 -14.07
CA GLY A 29 -10.64 -7.98 -15.47
C GLY A 29 -9.96 -9.12 -16.23
N LYS A 30 -9.42 -8.81 -17.39
CA LYS A 30 -8.76 -9.79 -18.25
C LYS A 30 -7.43 -10.25 -17.66
N ALA A 31 -7.14 -11.55 -17.84
CA ALA A 31 -5.83 -12.09 -17.52
C ALA A 31 -4.74 -11.37 -18.35
N PHE A 32 -3.61 -11.12 -17.71
CA PHE A 32 -2.45 -10.49 -18.34
C PHE A 32 -1.37 -11.56 -18.52
N ASP A 33 -1.23 -12.06 -19.77
CA ASP A 33 -0.33 -13.16 -20.11
C ASP A 33 0.97 -12.70 -20.77
N GLN A 34 1.32 -11.41 -20.66
CA GLN A 34 2.52 -10.85 -21.27
C GLN A 34 3.63 -10.62 -20.24
N ASP A 35 4.87 -10.72 -20.68
CA ASP A 35 6.02 -10.38 -19.87
C ASP A 35 6.09 -8.85 -19.67
N LEU A 36 5.96 -8.42 -18.40
CA LEU A 36 5.99 -7.00 -18.02
C LEU A 36 7.29 -6.30 -18.40
N TYR A 37 8.40 -7.03 -18.41
CA TYR A 37 9.72 -6.46 -18.75
C TYR A 37 9.92 -6.21 -20.24
N SER A 38 9.12 -6.85 -21.07
CA SER A 38 9.17 -6.70 -22.55
C SER A 38 8.23 -5.63 -23.10
N LEU A 39 7.41 -5.00 -22.23
CA LEU A 39 6.44 -4.00 -22.64
C LEU A 39 7.08 -2.63 -22.89
N SER A 40 6.50 -1.87 -23.81
CA SER A 40 6.84 -0.47 -24.01
C SER A 40 6.35 0.39 -22.83
N GLU A 41 7.01 1.54 -22.60
CA GLU A 41 6.64 2.45 -21.52
C GLU A 41 5.18 2.92 -21.58
N ASP A 42 4.63 3.07 -22.77
CA ASP A 42 3.24 3.50 -22.98
C ASP A 42 2.22 2.42 -22.61
N GLU A 43 2.58 1.16 -22.79
CA GLU A 43 1.75 0.02 -22.39
C GLU A 43 1.80 -0.21 -20.89
N VAL A 44 2.97 -0.05 -20.26
CA VAL A 44 3.12 -0.13 -18.80
C VAL A 44 2.31 0.94 -18.08
N LYS A 45 2.25 2.15 -18.61
CA LYS A 45 1.45 3.26 -18.02
C LYS A 45 -0.06 2.99 -17.99
N LYS A 46 -0.55 2.09 -18.83
CA LYS A 46 -1.98 1.71 -18.89
C LYS A 46 -2.35 0.64 -17.87
N LEU A 47 -1.38 0.00 -17.26
CA LEU A 47 -1.61 -1.05 -16.28
C LEU A 47 -1.91 -0.45 -14.92
N PRO A 48 -2.90 -1.00 -14.17
CA PRO A 48 -3.12 -0.60 -12.79
C PRO A 48 -1.90 -1.00 -11.94
N THR A 49 -1.37 -0.05 -11.18
CA THR A 49 -0.23 -0.26 -10.29
C THR A 49 -0.62 -0.04 -8.84
N VAL A 50 0.16 -0.60 -7.93
CA VAL A 50 0.05 -0.29 -6.51
C VAL A 50 0.48 1.15 -6.24
N CYS A 51 0.12 1.67 -5.05
CA CYS A 51 0.50 3.01 -4.63
C CYS A 51 2.00 3.25 -4.75
N GLY A 52 2.39 4.41 -5.26
CA GLY A 52 3.80 4.77 -5.47
C GLY A 52 4.51 5.27 -4.21
N SER A 53 3.78 5.55 -3.13
CA SER A 53 4.33 6.03 -1.87
C SER A 53 3.52 5.53 -0.66
N LEU A 54 4.16 5.52 0.51
CA LEU A 54 3.49 5.18 1.76
C LEU A 54 2.37 6.20 2.08
N ARG A 55 2.58 7.46 1.79
CA ARG A 55 1.57 8.52 1.97
C ARG A 55 0.30 8.23 1.17
N GLU A 56 0.45 7.90 -0.09
CA GLU A 56 -0.67 7.54 -0.98
C GLU A 56 -1.39 6.28 -0.47
N ALA A 57 -0.65 5.28 -0.03
CA ALA A 57 -1.21 4.06 0.53
C ALA A 57 -2.05 4.33 1.79
N MET A 58 -1.57 5.19 2.69
CA MET A 58 -2.32 5.56 3.90
C MET A 58 -3.57 6.38 3.59
N GLN A 59 -3.51 7.28 2.62
CA GLN A 59 -4.68 8.04 2.17
C GLN A 59 -5.74 7.14 1.53
N ASN A 60 -5.34 6.13 0.78
CA ASN A 60 -6.26 5.17 0.20
C ASN A 60 -6.88 4.27 1.26
N LEU A 61 -6.11 3.86 2.26
CA LEU A 61 -6.63 3.10 3.40
C LEU A 61 -7.67 3.91 4.19
N ASP A 62 -7.44 5.20 4.38
CA ASP A 62 -8.39 6.08 5.07
C ASP A 62 -9.71 6.21 4.31
N LYS A 63 -9.65 6.26 2.99
CA LYS A 63 -10.84 6.36 2.12
C LYS A 63 -11.64 5.07 2.01
N ASP A 64 -10.96 3.94 1.95
CA ASP A 64 -11.57 2.63 1.72
C ASP A 64 -11.13 1.62 2.79
N ARG A 65 -11.80 1.64 3.92
CA ARG A 65 -11.55 0.77 5.07
C ARG A 65 -12.69 -0.21 5.38
N LYS A 66 -13.82 -0.12 4.67
CA LYS A 66 -15.02 -0.92 4.97
C LYS A 66 -14.77 -2.42 4.98
N PHE A 67 -13.98 -2.91 4.02
CA PHE A 67 -13.68 -4.33 3.90
C PHE A 67 -12.89 -4.88 5.10
N LEU A 68 -12.12 -4.03 5.80
CA LEU A 68 -11.36 -4.40 6.99
C LEU A 68 -12.21 -4.41 8.25
N THR A 69 -13.17 -3.50 8.36
CA THR A 69 -14.05 -3.40 9.53
C THR A 69 -15.21 -4.40 9.49
N GLU A 70 -15.49 -4.96 8.33
CA GLU A 70 -16.55 -5.95 8.15
C GLU A 70 -16.26 -7.21 8.97
N GLY A 71 -17.26 -7.70 9.69
CA GLY A 71 -17.11 -8.86 10.56
C GLY A 71 -16.38 -8.60 11.88
N GLY A 72 -16.02 -7.36 12.19
CA GLY A 72 -15.38 -6.99 13.47
C GLY A 72 -13.93 -7.45 13.62
N VAL A 73 -13.25 -7.76 12.51
CA VAL A 73 -11.84 -8.19 12.51
C VAL A 73 -10.92 -7.03 12.88
N PHE A 74 -11.17 -5.85 12.30
CA PHE A 74 -10.52 -4.60 12.65
C PHE A 74 -11.54 -3.59 13.14
N THR A 75 -11.14 -2.74 14.06
CA THR A 75 -11.94 -1.60 14.50
C THR A 75 -11.46 -0.32 13.84
N ASP A 76 -12.35 0.67 13.70
CA ASP A 76 -11.96 1.97 13.14
C ASP A 76 -10.84 2.62 13.96
N ASP A 77 -10.90 2.51 15.28
CA ASP A 77 -9.87 3.03 16.19
C ASP A 77 -8.49 2.42 15.94
N GLN A 78 -8.43 1.12 15.63
CA GLN A 78 -7.16 0.45 15.28
C GLN A 78 -6.60 0.95 13.95
N ILE A 79 -7.46 1.15 12.96
CA ILE A 79 -7.07 1.66 11.65
C ILE A 79 -6.59 3.11 11.77
N ASP A 80 -7.33 3.94 12.51
CA ASP A 80 -6.96 5.34 12.74
C ASP A 80 -5.62 5.47 13.47
N ALA A 81 -5.41 4.67 14.52
CA ALA A 81 -4.14 4.64 15.24
C ALA A 81 -2.97 4.20 14.36
N TYR A 82 -3.19 3.22 13.49
CA TYR A 82 -2.17 2.76 12.53
C TYR A 82 -1.84 3.84 11.50
N ILE A 83 -2.84 4.49 10.95
CA ILE A 83 -2.67 5.59 9.98
C ILE A 83 -1.89 6.75 10.63
N GLU A 84 -2.24 7.14 11.84
CA GLU A 84 -1.55 8.20 12.57
C GLU A 84 -0.08 7.85 12.82
N LEU A 85 0.20 6.63 13.27
CA LEU A 85 1.57 6.14 13.46
C LEU A 85 2.38 6.22 12.17
N LYS A 86 1.80 5.78 11.05
CA LYS A 86 2.46 5.81 9.76
C LYS A 86 2.67 7.23 9.22
N PHE A 87 1.78 8.16 9.49
CA PHE A 87 2.00 9.56 9.15
C PHE A 87 3.13 10.19 9.96
N GLN A 88 3.31 9.81 11.21
CA GLN A 88 4.48 10.23 12.01
C GLN A 88 5.79 9.71 11.41
N GLU A 89 5.81 8.45 10.98
CA GLU A 89 6.98 7.87 10.31
C GLU A 89 7.29 8.61 8.98
N ILE A 90 6.27 8.91 8.18
CA ILE A 90 6.41 9.67 6.93
C ILE A 90 6.97 11.07 7.23
N TYR A 91 6.43 11.76 8.22
CA TYR A 91 6.89 13.07 8.62
C TYR A 91 8.38 13.05 9.03
N ASN A 92 8.77 12.10 9.88
CA ASN A 92 10.15 11.95 10.32
C ASN A 92 11.09 11.66 9.15
N PHE A 93 10.66 10.79 8.23
CA PHE A 93 11.44 10.47 7.02
C PHE A 93 11.63 11.69 6.12
N GLU A 94 10.54 12.42 5.83
CA GLU A 94 10.59 13.60 4.95
C GLU A 94 11.41 14.76 5.53
N HIS A 95 11.52 14.86 6.86
CA HIS A 95 12.29 15.90 7.55
C HIS A 95 13.71 15.47 7.93
N THR A 96 14.11 14.26 7.58
CA THR A 96 15.45 13.75 7.83
C THR A 96 16.25 13.79 6.53
N PRO A 97 17.42 14.48 6.48
CA PRO A 97 18.24 14.51 5.28
C PRO A 97 18.70 13.11 4.88
N HIS A 98 18.55 12.79 3.61
CA HIS A 98 19.07 11.55 3.06
C HIS A 98 20.54 11.73 2.67
N PRO A 99 21.42 10.71 2.79
CA PRO A 99 22.83 10.79 2.40
C PRO A 99 23.06 11.32 0.97
N ILE A 100 22.18 10.98 0.04
CA ILE A 100 22.26 11.45 -1.35
C ILE A 100 22.08 12.96 -1.47
N GLU A 101 21.34 13.62 -0.56
CA GLU A 101 21.17 15.06 -0.56
C GLU A 101 22.48 15.79 -0.30
N PHE A 102 23.34 15.22 0.54
CA PHE A 102 24.69 15.75 0.75
C PHE A 102 25.54 15.63 -0.52
N GLU A 103 25.41 14.53 -1.24
CA GLU A 103 26.11 14.33 -2.51
C GLU A 103 25.63 15.30 -3.59
N MET A 104 24.31 15.50 -3.69
CA MET A 104 23.70 16.35 -4.72
C MET A 104 23.87 17.84 -4.47
N TYR A 105 23.83 18.29 -3.23
CA TYR A 105 23.72 19.72 -2.90
C TYR A 105 24.90 20.30 -2.16
N TYR A 106 25.77 19.50 -1.58
CA TYR A 106 26.88 19.97 -0.76
C TYR A 106 28.13 20.36 -1.58
N SER A 107 28.25 19.84 -2.77
CA SER A 107 29.37 20.09 -3.70
C SER A 107 29.01 21.01 -4.88
N GLY A 108 27.83 21.57 -4.84
CA GLY A 108 27.33 22.47 -5.87
C GLY A 108 27.68 23.92 -5.64
#